data_57eb5ad9244960fa6c22462ceb1caab4
#
_entry.id   57eb5ad9244960fa6c22462ceb1caab4
#
_cell.length_a   1.000
_cell.length_b   1.000
_cell.length_c   1.000
_cell.angle_alpha   90.00
_cell.angle_beta   90.00
_cell.angle_gamma   90.00
#
_symmetry.space_group_name_H-M   'P 1'
#
loop_
_entity.id
_entity.type
_entity.pdbx_description
1 polymer ?
#
loop_
_entity_poly.entity_id
_entity_poly.type
_entity_poly.pdbx_seq_one_letter_code
_entity_poly.pdbx_strand_id
1 'polypeptide(L)'
;MAIDLRFVLAMLKINSNLERLGDFAEGIARFAINCKEPVLDGELLQKLRLEEMISQVLSMLELAKKALQEESQEMATAVFAKDNLLDEINANGTAVLADYIGKHSESALSCLNLVSVFRKLERSGDHITDRKNVV
;
A
#
# COMPACT_ATOMS: atom_id res chain seq x y z
N MET A 1 -24.99 25.39 -4.60
CA MET A 1 -25.61 24.06 -4.70
C MET A 1 -24.71 23.04 -5.38
N ALA A 2 -24.20 23.31 -6.56
CA ALA A 2 -23.30 22.37 -7.25
C ALA A 2 -22.00 22.10 -6.48
N ILE A 3 -21.43 23.10 -5.81
CA ILE A 3 -20.22 22.99 -5.00
C ILE A 3 -20.48 22.09 -3.79
N ASP A 4 -21.63 22.26 -3.13
CA ASP A 4 -21.98 21.44 -1.96
C ASP A 4 -22.20 19.98 -2.33
N LEU A 5 -22.83 19.72 -3.47
CA LEU A 5 -23.01 18.35 -3.97
C LEU A 5 -21.68 17.69 -4.30
N ARG A 6 -20.77 18.41 -4.96
CA ARG A 6 -19.41 17.91 -5.27
C ARG A 6 -18.64 17.59 -3.99
N PHE A 7 -18.75 18.46 -2.99
CA PHE A 7 -18.10 18.25 -1.70
C PHE A 7 -18.62 16.97 -1.03
N VAL A 8 -19.95 16.79 -0.97
CA VAL A 8 -20.56 15.59 -0.37
C VAL A 8 -20.12 14.32 -1.10
N LEU A 9 -20.15 14.33 -2.44
CA LEU A 9 -19.71 13.18 -3.24
C LEU A 9 -18.21 12.88 -3.03
N ALA A 10 -17.38 13.91 -2.94
CA ALA A 10 -15.96 13.75 -2.65
C ALA A 10 -15.74 13.15 -1.26
N MET A 11 -16.50 13.59 -0.25
CA MET A 11 -16.41 13.05 1.10
C MET A 11 -16.84 11.58 1.16
N LEU A 12 -17.88 11.19 0.43
CA LEU A 12 -18.31 9.80 0.32
C LEU A 12 -17.23 8.93 -0.30
N LYS A 13 -16.55 9.41 -1.33
CA LYS A 13 -15.43 8.73 -1.98
C LYS A 13 -14.24 8.55 -1.04
N ILE A 14 -13.87 9.62 -0.34
CA ILE A 14 -12.78 9.60 0.64
C ILE A 14 -13.10 8.60 1.74
N ASN A 15 -14.33 8.59 2.24
CA ASN A 15 -14.76 7.66 3.28
C ASN A 15 -14.64 6.20 2.82
N SER A 16 -15.07 5.91 1.58
CA SER A 16 -14.92 4.58 0.97
C SER A 16 -13.45 4.16 0.85
N ASN A 17 -12.59 5.08 0.44
CA ASN A 17 -11.16 4.81 0.33
C ASN A 17 -10.52 4.55 1.70
N LEU A 18 -10.89 5.31 2.73
CA LEU A 18 -10.41 5.11 4.09
C LEU A 18 -10.84 3.76 4.66
N GLU A 19 -12.07 3.35 4.39
CA GLU A 19 -12.57 2.03 4.79
C GLU A 19 -11.73 0.91 4.15
N ARG A 20 -11.42 1.03 2.87
CA ARG A 20 -10.54 0.08 2.16
C ARG A 20 -9.14 0.04 2.74
N LEU A 21 -8.57 1.20 3.08
CA LEU A 21 -7.27 1.27 3.74
C LEU A 21 -7.28 0.54 5.09
N GLY A 22 -8.36 0.71 5.87
CA GLY A 22 -8.55 -0.01 7.12
C GLY A 22 -8.60 -1.52 6.92
N ASP A 23 -9.31 -2.00 5.89
CA ASP A 23 -9.38 -3.42 5.54
C ASP A 23 -7.99 -3.98 5.18
N PHE A 24 -7.20 -3.24 4.43
CA PHE A 24 -5.84 -3.66 4.08
C PHE A 24 -4.94 -3.72 5.31
N ALA A 25 -5.03 -2.74 6.20
CA ALA A 25 -4.26 -2.71 7.44
C ALA A 25 -4.62 -3.91 8.33
N GLU A 26 -5.90 -4.25 8.44
CA GLU A 26 -6.36 -5.43 9.17
C GLU A 26 -5.80 -6.72 8.56
N GLY A 27 -5.84 -6.85 7.25
CA GLY A 27 -5.29 -8.01 6.54
C GLY A 27 -3.79 -8.19 6.78
N ILE A 28 -3.03 -7.10 6.79
CA ILE A 28 -1.59 -7.13 7.09
C ILE A 28 -1.34 -7.52 8.53
N ALA A 29 -2.11 -6.98 9.47
CA ALA A 29 -2.01 -7.32 10.88
C ALA A 29 -2.31 -8.80 11.15
N ARG A 30 -3.34 -9.34 10.51
CA ARG A 30 -3.67 -10.77 10.58
C ARG A 30 -2.53 -11.64 10.08
N PHE A 31 -1.91 -11.25 8.97
CA PHE A 31 -0.73 -11.96 8.47
C PHE A 31 0.37 -12.00 9.53
N ALA A 32 0.68 -10.87 10.15
CA ALA A 32 1.72 -10.77 11.15
C ALA A 32 1.44 -11.66 12.38
N ILE A 33 0.17 -11.69 12.83
CA ILE A 33 -0.26 -12.49 13.98
C ILE A 33 -0.22 -13.99 13.67
N ASN A 34 -0.62 -14.38 12.47
CA ASN A 34 -0.73 -15.78 12.06
C ASN A 34 0.58 -16.35 11.51
N CYS A 35 1.60 -15.54 11.34
CA CYS A 35 2.90 -16.00 10.88
C CYS A 35 3.59 -16.78 12.00
N LYS A 36 3.49 -18.11 11.93
CA LYS A 36 4.01 -19.02 12.98
C LYS A 36 5.48 -19.37 12.81
N GLU A 37 6.04 -19.11 11.64
CA GLU A 37 7.42 -19.44 11.36
C GLU A 37 8.30 -18.18 11.37
N PRO A 38 9.54 -18.31 11.83
CA PRO A 38 10.54 -17.26 11.68
C PRO A 38 11.02 -17.18 10.21
N VAL A 39 10.09 -17.33 9.28
CA VAL A 39 10.33 -17.29 7.83
C VAL A 39 10.67 -15.88 7.38
N LEU A 40 10.48 -14.94 8.27
CA LEU A 40 10.87 -13.56 8.03
C LEU A 40 12.34 -13.41 8.38
N ASP A 41 13.19 -14.09 7.59
CA ASP A 41 14.61 -13.83 7.56
C ASP A 41 14.81 -12.33 7.35
N GLY A 42 15.52 -11.68 8.26
CA GLY A 42 15.77 -10.25 8.18
C GLY A 42 16.43 -9.83 6.87
N GLU A 43 17.28 -10.70 6.32
CA GLU A 43 17.91 -10.48 5.02
C GLU A 43 16.88 -10.48 3.88
N LEU A 44 15.93 -11.42 3.89
CA LEU A 44 14.86 -11.46 2.90
C LEU A 44 13.99 -10.19 2.97
N LEU A 45 13.62 -9.76 4.16
CA LEU A 45 12.81 -8.55 4.33
C LEU A 45 13.53 -7.29 3.84
N GLN A 46 14.84 -7.20 4.04
CA GLN A 46 15.64 -6.10 3.51
C GLN A 46 15.66 -6.10 1.99
N LYS A 47 15.83 -7.25 1.37
CA LYS A 47 15.81 -7.38 -0.10
C LYS A 47 14.44 -7.02 -0.68
N LEU A 48 13.38 -7.32 0.05
CA LEU A 48 12.01 -6.99 -0.34
C LEU A 48 11.67 -5.52 -0.17
N ARG A 49 12.44 -4.78 0.64
CA ARG A 49 12.21 -3.35 0.92
C ARG A 49 10.85 -3.12 1.58
N LEU A 50 10.40 -4.05 2.42
CA LEU A 50 9.09 -4.00 3.05
C LEU A 50 8.92 -2.77 3.94
N GLU A 51 9.92 -2.49 4.78
CA GLU A 51 9.90 -1.33 5.67
C GLU A 51 9.81 -0.02 4.89
N GLU A 52 10.56 0.08 3.80
CA GLU A 52 10.52 1.24 2.91
C GLU A 52 9.14 1.42 2.28
N MET A 53 8.51 0.31 1.86
CA MET A 53 7.17 0.33 1.27
C MET A 53 6.12 0.82 2.27
N ILE A 54 6.15 0.32 3.51
CA ILE A 54 5.26 0.75 4.58
C ILE A 54 5.46 2.25 4.88
N SER A 55 6.70 2.68 5.02
CA SER A 55 7.03 4.09 5.25
C SER A 55 6.52 4.99 4.13
N GLN A 56 6.61 4.52 2.89
CA GLN A 56 6.12 5.27 1.74
C GLN A 56 4.59 5.42 1.75
N VAL A 57 3.87 4.35 2.06
CA VAL A 57 2.39 4.41 2.19
C VAL A 57 1.99 5.40 3.28
N LEU A 58 2.64 5.36 4.43
CA LEU A 58 2.38 6.29 5.53
C LEU A 58 2.68 7.74 5.13
N SER A 59 3.78 7.97 4.43
CA SER A 59 4.15 9.29 3.89
C SER A 59 3.10 9.81 2.92
N MET A 60 2.59 8.96 2.03
CA MET A 60 1.53 9.32 1.08
C MET A 60 0.25 9.71 1.81
N LEU A 61 -0.12 8.96 2.82
CA LEU A 61 -1.32 9.23 3.60
C LEU A 61 -1.22 10.57 4.35
N GLU A 62 -0.08 10.84 4.97
CA GLU A 62 0.18 12.11 5.66
C GLU A 62 0.13 13.29 4.68
N LEU A 63 0.75 13.16 3.52
CA LEU A 63 0.75 14.20 2.50
C LEU A 63 -0.65 14.44 1.93
N ALA A 64 -1.42 13.37 1.71
CA ALA A 64 -2.80 13.48 1.25
C ALA A 64 -3.69 14.19 2.28
N LYS A 65 -3.49 13.89 3.56
CA LYS A 65 -4.18 14.57 4.66
C LYS A 65 -3.87 16.07 4.67
N LYS A 66 -2.60 16.44 4.55
CA LYS A 66 -2.20 17.85 4.46
C LYS A 66 -2.77 18.54 3.23
N ALA A 67 -2.75 17.88 2.08
CA ALA A 67 -3.31 18.41 0.84
C ALA A 67 -4.79 18.75 1.01
N LEU A 68 -5.54 17.88 1.69
CA LEU A 68 -6.95 18.10 1.96
C LEU A 68 -7.18 19.24 2.95
N GLN A 69 -6.39 19.31 4.02
CA GLN A 69 -6.50 20.35 5.05
C GLN A 69 -6.15 21.75 4.52
N GLU A 70 -5.15 21.83 3.66
CA GLU A 70 -4.65 23.09 3.09
C GLU A 70 -5.28 23.41 1.72
N GLU A 71 -6.15 22.54 1.22
CA GLU A 71 -6.75 22.64 -0.12
C GLU A 71 -5.69 22.88 -1.21
N SER A 72 -4.53 22.20 -1.08
CA SER A 72 -3.39 22.36 -1.95
C SER A 72 -3.37 21.36 -3.09
N GLN A 73 -3.55 21.82 -4.32
CA GLN A 73 -3.41 20.99 -5.51
C GLN A 73 -1.96 20.55 -5.74
N GLU A 74 -1.01 21.36 -5.35
CA GLU A 74 0.41 21.04 -5.47
C GLU A 74 0.77 19.83 -4.62
N MET A 75 0.33 19.82 -3.36
CA MET A 75 0.53 18.67 -2.46
C MET A 75 -0.19 17.43 -2.96
N ALA A 76 -1.42 17.58 -3.47
CA ALA A 76 -2.17 16.47 -4.05
C ALA A 76 -1.45 15.85 -5.25
N THR A 77 -0.86 16.67 -6.10
CA THR A 77 -0.06 16.21 -7.23
C THR A 77 1.20 15.47 -6.76
N ALA A 78 1.83 15.95 -5.70
CA ALA A 78 3.01 15.31 -5.12
C ALA A 78 2.73 13.89 -4.60
N VAL A 79 1.51 13.62 -4.13
CA VAL A 79 1.11 12.27 -3.70
C VAL A 79 1.17 11.29 -4.87
N PHE A 80 0.72 11.68 -6.06
CA PHE A 80 0.78 10.83 -7.25
C PHE A 80 2.20 10.41 -7.62
N ALA A 81 3.16 11.32 -7.47
CA ALA A 81 4.56 11.04 -7.78
C ALA A 81 5.14 9.96 -6.85
N LYS A 82 4.67 9.87 -5.61
CA LYS A 82 5.12 8.88 -4.63
C LYS A 82 4.66 7.46 -4.92
N ASP A 83 3.60 7.29 -5.69
CA ASP A 83 3.04 5.97 -6.02
C ASP A 83 3.97 5.12 -6.88
N ASN A 84 4.83 5.74 -7.67
CA ASN A 84 5.80 5.03 -8.53
C ASN A 84 6.76 4.14 -7.73
N LEU A 85 7.16 4.58 -6.54
CA LEU A 85 8.04 3.79 -5.67
C LEU A 85 7.35 2.51 -5.18
N LEU A 86 6.05 2.57 -4.90
CA LEU A 86 5.28 1.39 -4.51
C LEU A 86 5.24 0.35 -5.62
N ASP A 87 5.04 0.79 -6.85
CA ASP A 87 5.02 -0.09 -8.02
C ASP A 87 6.38 -0.76 -8.22
N GLU A 88 7.47 0.01 -8.08
CA GLU A 88 8.84 -0.48 -8.16
C GLU A 88 9.13 -1.54 -7.09
N ILE A 89 8.79 -1.26 -5.84
CA ILE A 89 9.01 -2.19 -4.73
C ILE A 89 8.17 -3.46 -4.92
N ASN A 90 6.93 -3.34 -5.37
CA ASN A 90 6.08 -4.50 -5.63
C ASN A 90 6.65 -5.40 -6.74
N ALA A 91 7.11 -4.82 -7.83
CA ALA A 91 7.74 -5.56 -8.93
C ALA A 91 9.04 -6.26 -8.46
N ASN A 92 9.88 -5.56 -7.70
CA ASN A 92 11.09 -6.12 -7.12
C ASN A 92 10.76 -7.28 -6.17
N GLY A 93 9.74 -7.10 -5.33
CA GLY A 93 9.31 -8.11 -4.36
C GLY A 93 8.88 -9.40 -5.02
N THR A 94 8.14 -9.33 -6.12
CA THR A 94 7.73 -10.51 -6.88
C THR A 94 8.94 -11.29 -7.40
N ALA A 95 9.93 -10.61 -7.96
CA ALA A 95 11.15 -11.25 -8.46
C ALA A 95 11.97 -11.87 -7.33
N VAL A 96 12.15 -11.17 -6.22
CA VAL A 96 12.91 -11.65 -5.05
C VAL A 96 12.24 -12.88 -4.44
N LEU A 97 10.90 -12.86 -4.28
CA LEU A 97 10.16 -13.98 -3.71
C LEU A 97 10.16 -15.19 -4.64
N ALA A 98 10.07 -15.01 -5.93
CA ALA A 98 10.16 -16.11 -6.89
C ALA A 98 11.51 -16.82 -6.81
N ASP A 99 12.60 -16.06 -6.72
CA ASP A 99 13.95 -16.61 -6.52
C ASP A 99 14.07 -17.34 -5.18
N TYR A 100 13.56 -16.75 -4.12
CA TYR A 100 13.59 -17.34 -2.77
C TYR A 100 12.82 -18.68 -2.71
N ILE A 101 11.63 -18.74 -3.31
CA ILE A 101 10.83 -19.98 -3.39
C ILE A 101 11.59 -21.07 -4.13
N GLY A 102 12.33 -20.73 -5.18
CA GLY A 102 13.14 -21.67 -5.93
C GLY A 102 14.24 -22.34 -5.09
N LYS A 103 14.75 -21.62 -4.10
CA LYS A 103 15.81 -22.13 -3.18
C LYS A 103 15.25 -22.69 -1.87
N HIS A 104 14.04 -22.29 -1.48
CA HIS A 104 13.40 -22.62 -0.20
C HIS A 104 11.93 -23.00 -0.44
N SER A 105 11.69 -24.10 -1.13
CA SER A 105 10.33 -24.53 -1.50
C SER A 105 9.44 -24.79 -0.29
N GLU A 106 10.01 -25.13 0.86
CA GLU A 106 9.28 -25.32 2.12
C GLU A 106 8.62 -24.02 2.63
N SER A 107 9.11 -22.88 2.19
CA SER A 107 8.60 -21.55 2.57
C SER A 107 7.62 -20.95 1.56
N ALA A 108 7.19 -21.72 0.57
CA ALA A 108 6.35 -21.24 -0.53
C ALA A 108 5.05 -20.58 -0.04
N LEU A 109 4.36 -21.19 0.93
CA LEU A 109 3.11 -20.65 1.46
C LEU A 109 3.32 -19.29 2.13
N SER A 110 4.36 -19.17 2.95
CA SER A 110 4.70 -17.89 3.60
C SER A 110 5.07 -16.82 2.59
N CYS A 111 5.79 -17.18 1.54
CA CYS A 111 6.13 -16.26 0.45
C CYS A 111 4.90 -15.79 -0.31
N LEU A 112 3.93 -16.66 -0.56
CA LEU A 112 2.67 -16.28 -1.19
C LEU A 112 1.86 -15.33 -0.31
N ASN A 113 1.88 -15.54 0.99
CA ASN A 113 1.26 -14.62 1.95
C ASN A 113 1.94 -13.25 1.95
N LEU A 114 3.26 -13.20 1.82
CA LEU A 114 4.00 -11.94 1.65
C LEU A 114 3.62 -11.22 0.36
N VAL A 115 3.45 -11.93 -0.75
CA VAL A 115 2.96 -11.34 -2.00
C VAL A 115 1.62 -10.64 -1.77
N SER A 116 0.73 -11.26 -1.00
CA SER A 116 -0.56 -10.66 -0.64
C SER A 116 -0.39 -9.36 0.16
N VAL A 117 0.55 -9.33 1.10
CA VAL A 117 0.88 -8.11 1.88
C VAL A 117 1.35 -6.98 0.96
N PHE A 118 2.30 -7.27 0.07
CA PHE A 118 2.81 -6.29 -0.89
C PHE A 118 1.70 -5.75 -1.80
N ARG A 119 0.81 -6.64 -2.26
CA ARG A 119 -0.33 -6.24 -3.08
C ARG A 119 -1.28 -5.31 -2.33
N LYS A 120 -1.54 -5.59 -1.04
CA LYS A 120 -2.37 -4.71 -0.19
C LYS A 120 -1.72 -3.34 -0.02
N LEU A 121 -0.41 -3.28 0.15
CA LEU A 121 0.32 -2.01 0.25
C LEU A 121 0.28 -1.20 -1.05
N GLU A 122 0.45 -1.87 -2.19
CA GLU A 122 0.32 -1.24 -3.51
C GLU A 122 -1.10 -0.69 -3.71
N ARG A 123 -2.12 -1.48 -3.39
CA ARG A 123 -3.52 -1.04 -3.49
C ARG A 123 -3.83 0.09 -2.52
N SER A 124 -3.19 0.14 -1.37
CA SER A 124 -3.31 1.27 -0.45
C SER A 124 -2.88 2.56 -1.13
N GLY A 125 -1.76 2.54 -1.85
CA GLY A 125 -1.32 3.68 -2.66
C GLY A 125 -2.33 4.09 -3.72
N ASP A 126 -2.92 3.12 -4.42
CA ASP A 126 -3.96 3.37 -5.42
C ASP A 126 -5.19 4.04 -4.80
N HIS A 127 -5.61 3.63 -3.61
CA HIS A 127 -6.74 4.24 -2.91
C HIS A 127 -6.42 5.63 -2.37
N ILE A 128 -5.20 5.87 -1.92
CA ILE A 128 -4.77 7.19 -1.48
C ILE A 128 -4.76 8.17 -2.67
N THR A 129 -4.29 7.73 -3.82
CA THR A 129 -4.27 8.54 -5.04
C THR A 129 -5.60 8.54 -5.79
N ASP A 130 -6.50 7.62 -5.46
CA ASP A 130 -7.79 7.41 -6.12
C ASP A 130 -7.67 7.17 -7.65
N ARG A 131 -6.56 6.57 -8.07
CA ARG A 131 -6.23 6.39 -9.49
C ARG A 131 -7.27 5.58 -10.27
N LYS A 132 -7.86 4.57 -9.64
CA LYS A 132 -8.81 3.68 -10.33
C LYS A 132 -10.19 4.29 -10.53
N ASN A 133 -10.49 5.37 -9.85
CA ASN A 133 -11.78 6.04 -9.91
C ASN A 133 -11.72 7.34 -10.74
N VAL A 134 -10.55 7.70 -11.25
CA VAL A 134 -10.37 8.80 -12.19
C VAL A 134 -10.60 8.25 -13.58
N VAL A 135 -11.82 8.29 -13.99
CA VAL A 135 -12.22 8.05 -15.38
C VAL A 135 -12.55 9.38 -16.02
#